data_046f4b538d929d52cf50c148d8bc31a8
#
_entry.id   046f4b538d929d52cf50c148d8bc31a8
#
_cell.length_a   1.000
_cell.length_b   1.000
_cell.length_c   1.000
_cell.angle_alpha   90.00
_cell.angle_beta   90.00
_cell.angle_gamma   90.00
#
_symmetry.space_group_name_H-M   'P 1'
#
loop_
_entity.id
_entity.type
_entity.pdbx_description
1 polymer ?
#
loop_
_entity_poly.entity_id
_entity_poly.type
_entity_poly.pdbx_seq_one_letter_code
_entity_poly.pdbx_strand_id
1 'polypeptide(L)'
;STLDPVNDVGLAQMVMGSQTHGVTPMALAAAFQIFYDGEYTTPHLYTRVLDRDGNIYMESNDTSYQALTPQTAYVMNRLLKNVLFSSVGTASGRYPNSNGMEAFGKTGTASDEKDLWFVGGTPYYVTAVWWGYDAPYDMTQTLGKQQAKTRTCVMAWKALMEQVQADLPYKAFPAADGVVERSYCTQSGLLASGSCPS
;
A
#
# COMPACT_ATOMS: atom_id res chain seq x y z
N SER A 1 7.25 17.05 3.83
CA SER A 1 6.02 16.75 3.08
C SER A 1 6.13 17.33 1.68
N THR A 2 5.70 16.59 0.68
CA THR A 2 5.59 17.05 -0.72
C THR A 2 4.20 17.64 -1.00
N LEU A 3 3.29 17.63 -0.01
CA LEU A 3 1.96 18.20 -0.15
C LEU A 3 2.02 19.72 -0.26
N ASP A 4 1.36 20.25 -1.28
CA ASP A 4 1.13 21.68 -1.44
C ASP A 4 -0.03 22.10 -0.53
N PRO A 5 0.19 23.02 0.45
CA PRO A 5 -0.83 23.37 1.44
C PRO A 5 -2.01 24.18 0.86
N VAL A 6 -1.93 24.60 -0.39
CA VAL A 6 -2.99 25.36 -1.09
C VAL A 6 -3.71 24.47 -2.11
N ASN A 7 -2.96 23.76 -2.94
CA ASN A 7 -3.52 23.03 -4.08
C ASN A 7 -3.93 21.59 -3.73
N ASP A 8 -3.29 20.97 -2.75
CA ASP A 8 -3.52 19.55 -2.41
C ASP A 8 -4.56 19.33 -1.29
N VAL A 9 -5.12 20.41 -0.70
CA VAL A 9 -6.11 20.33 0.38
C VAL A 9 -7.56 20.20 -0.11
N GLY A 10 -7.79 20.23 -1.41
CA GLY A 10 -9.11 20.02 -1.98
C GLY A 10 -9.57 18.56 -1.83
N LEU A 11 -10.87 18.35 -1.53
CA LEU A 11 -11.41 16.99 -1.33
C LEU A 11 -11.19 16.08 -2.55
N ALA A 12 -11.30 16.61 -3.75
CA ALA A 12 -11.10 15.84 -4.99
C ALA A 12 -9.65 15.37 -5.10
N GLN A 13 -8.68 16.25 -4.87
CA GLN A 13 -7.25 15.95 -4.90
C GLN A 13 -6.89 14.90 -3.84
N MET A 14 -7.39 15.06 -2.62
CA MET A 14 -7.15 14.12 -1.51
C MET A 14 -7.72 12.72 -1.82
N VAL A 15 -8.96 12.64 -2.31
CA VAL A 15 -9.64 11.37 -2.59
C VAL A 15 -9.04 10.66 -3.78
N MET A 16 -8.68 11.38 -4.84
CA MET A 16 -8.13 10.81 -6.07
C MET A 16 -6.61 10.59 -6.02
N GLY A 17 -5.92 11.19 -5.04
CA GLY A 17 -4.46 11.14 -4.97
C GLY A 17 -3.76 12.01 -6.03
N SER A 18 -4.44 13.01 -6.57
CA SER A 18 -3.89 13.96 -7.56
C SER A 18 -3.14 15.09 -6.87
N GLN A 19 -1.92 14.80 -6.45
CA GLN A 19 -1.09 15.77 -5.74
C GLN A 19 -0.21 16.58 -6.70
N THR A 20 0.00 17.87 -6.39
CA THR A 20 0.76 18.82 -7.22
C THR A 20 2.22 18.35 -7.47
N HIS A 21 2.87 17.86 -6.43
CA HIS A 21 4.26 17.41 -6.50
C HIS A 21 4.41 15.89 -6.35
N GLY A 22 3.30 15.15 -6.23
CA GLY A 22 3.32 13.72 -6.00
C GLY A 22 3.92 13.33 -4.65
N VAL A 23 4.24 12.05 -4.51
CA VAL A 23 4.89 11.49 -3.30
C VAL A 23 6.06 10.58 -3.71
N THR A 24 7.03 10.44 -2.82
CA THR A 24 8.10 9.47 -3.04
C THR A 24 7.64 8.05 -2.71
N PRO A 25 8.21 7.01 -3.34
CA PRO A 25 7.92 5.61 -2.97
C PRO A 25 8.13 5.32 -1.48
N MET A 26 9.19 5.88 -0.89
CA MET A 26 9.46 5.72 0.55
C MET A 26 8.35 6.35 1.41
N ALA A 27 7.92 7.57 1.09
CA ALA A 27 6.85 8.24 1.83
C ALA A 27 5.51 7.49 1.71
N LEU A 28 5.21 6.94 0.51
CA LEU A 28 4.00 6.15 0.30
C LEU A 28 4.05 4.82 1.04
N ALA A 29 5.18 4.10 1.01
CA ALA A 29 5.36 2.87 1.78
C ALA A 29 5.21 3.14 3.28
N ALA A 30 5.83 4.22 3.78
CA ALA A 30 5.72 4.64 5.17
C ALA A 30 4.27 4.99 5.56
N ALA A 31 3.50 5.63 4.68
CA ALA A 31 2.09 5.91 4.93
C ALA A 31 1.25 4.61 5.02
N PHE A 32 1.57 3.60 4.20
CA PHE A 32 0.81 2.36 4.15
C PHE A 32 1.12 1.38 5.30
N GLN A 33 2.20 1.56 6.06
CA GLN A 33 2.48 0.73 7.24
C GLN A 33 1.37 0.83 8.30
N ILE A 34 0.66 1.97 8.38
CA ILE A 34 -0.44 2.18 9.32
C ILE A 34 -1.57 1.15 9.20
N PHE A 35 -1.69 0.47 8.05
CA PHE A 35 -2.70 -0.57 7.83
C PHE A 35 -2.32 -1.93 8.43
N TYR A 36 -1.19 -2.04 9.13
CA TYR A 36 -0.84 -3.21 9.91
C TYR A 36 -1.56 -3.20 11.27
N ASP A 37 -1.38 -2.14 12.07
CA ASP A 37 -1.92 -2.00 13.43
C ASP A 37 -2.33 -0.57 13.80
N GLY A 38 -2.20 0.36 12.85
CA GLY A 38 -2.52 1.77 13.01
C GLY A 38 -1.34 2.66 13.40
N GLU A 39 -0.16 2.08 13.65
CA GLU A 39 1.02 2.83 14.02
C GLU A 39 1.76 3.35 12.77
N TYR A 40 2.23 4.59 12.85
CA TYR A 40 3.13 5.18 11.87
C TYR A 40 4.51 5.32 12.48
N THR A 41 5.54 4.81 11.81
CA THR A 41 6.95 5.03 12.15
C THR A 41 7.60 5.86 11.06
N THR A 42 8.35 6.87 11.47
CA THR A 42 9.08 7.73 10.53
C THR A 42 10.13 6.92 9.77
N PRO A 43 10.11 6.93 8.42
CA PRO A 43 11.11 6.19 7.65
C PRO A 43 12.50 6.82 7.78
N HIS A 44 13.51 5.99 7.83
CA HIS A 44 14.91 6.39 7.87
C HIS A 44 15.74 5.59 6.85
N LEU A 45 16.89 6.13 6.46
CA LEU A 45 17.80 5.50 5.50
C LEU A 45 18.97 4.77 6.18
N TYR A 46 19.15 4.99 7.47
CA TYR A 46 20.19 4.36 8.29
C TYR A 46 19.69 4.21 9.73
N THR A 47 20.15 3.21 10.41
CA THR A 47 19.94 3.05 11.87
C THR A 47 21.08 3.70 12.64
N ARG A 48 22.31 3.51 12.16
CA ARG A 48 23.52 4.02 12.80
C ARG A 48 24.63 4.22 11.78
N VAL A 49 25.38 5.31 11.93
CA VAL A 49 26.62 5.59 11.22
C VAL A 49 27.76 5.61 12.23
N LEU A 50 28.80 4.83 11.99
CA LEU A 50 30.00 4.78 12.80
C LEU A 50 31.14 5.53 12.12
N ASP A 51 32.01 6.15 12.91
CA ASP A 51 33.28 6.68 12.44
C ASP A 51 34.31 5.55 12.22
N ARG A 52 35.54 5.90 11.76
CA ARG A 52 36.61 4.93 11.51
C ARG A 52 37.10 4.21 12.76
N ASP A 53 36.84 4.77 13.93
CA ASP A 53 37.28 4.25 15.24
C ASP A 53 36.18 3.42 15.92
N GLY A 54 35.02 3.29 15.26
CA GLY A 54 33.86 2.53 15.73
C GLY A 54 32.93 3.30 16.66
N ASN A 55 33.13 4.59 16.85
CA ASN A 55 32.23 5.42 17.65
C ASN A 55 31.00 5.81 16.85
N ILE A 56 29.87 5.99 17.52
CA ILE A 56 28.63 6.45 16.90
C ILE A 56 28.81 7.91 16.45
N TYR A 57 28.77 8.12 15.14
CA TYR A 57 28.77 9.45 14.52
C TYR A 57 27.35 10.01 14.37
N MET A 58 26.40 9.16 13.97
CA MET A 58 24.98 9.48 13.85
C MET A 58 24.15 8.26 14.21
N GLU A 59 22.99 8.48 14.81
CA GLU A 59 22.00 7.45 15.07
C GLU A 59 20.62 7.95 14.65
N SER A 60 19.81 7.08 14.04
CA SER A 60 18.44 7.42 13.68
C SER A 60 17.61 7.59 14.94
N ASN A 61 16.81 8.63 14.99
CA ASN A 61 15.83 8.83 16.05
C ASN A 61 14.46 8.37 15.51
N ASP A 62 14.16 7.10 15.72
CA ASP A 62 12.90 6.52 15.29
C ASP A 62 11.77 7.08 16.15
N THR A 63 10.84 7.77 15.50
CA THR A 63 9.62 8.24 16.14
C THR A 63 8.44 7.49 15.58
N SER A 64 7.60 6.97 16.46
CA SER A 64 6.33 6.37 16.05
C SER A 64 5.16 6.98 16.82
N TYR A 65 3.98 6.93 16.23
CA TYR A 65 2.74 7.37 16.86
C TYR A 65 1.54 6.63 16.28
N GLN A 66 0.49 6.53 17.06
CA GLN A 66 -0.77 5.93 16.63
C GLN A 66 -1.51 6.87 15.68
N ALA A 67 -1.48 6.58 14.37
CA ALA A 67 -2.14 7.36 13.33
C ALA A 67 -3.60 6.96 13.13
N LEU A 68 -3.92 5.67 13.29
CA LEU A 68 -5.27 5.12 13.22
C LEU A 68 -5.53 4.25 14.45
N THR A 69 -6.80 4.10 14.84
CA THR A 69 -7.12 3.05 15.82
C THR A 69 -6.86 1.67 15.21
N PRO A 70 -6.48 0.66 16.02
CA PRO A 70 -6.29 -0.71 15.52
C PRO A 70 -7.51 -1.25 14.78
N GLN A 71 -8.73 -0.89 15.19
CA GLN A 71 -9.97 -1.28 14.54
C GLN A 71 -10.07 -0.69 13.12
N THR A 72 -9.75 0.60 12.97
CA THR A 72 -9.76 1.27 11.65
C THR A 72 -8.68 0.67 10.74
N ALA A 73 -7.47 0.45 11.25
CA ALA A 73 -6.38 -0.19 10.52
C ALA A 73 -6.78 -1.59 10.04
N TYR A 74 -7.36 -2.40 10.92
CA TYR A 74 -7.83 -3.74 10.60
C TYR A 74 -8.89 -3.74 9.48
N VAL A 75 -9.91 -2.88 9.58
CA VAL A 75 -10.97 -2.80 8.56
C VAL A 75 -10.39 -2.35 7.22
N MET A 76 -9.51 -1.34 7.21
CA MET A 76 -8.84 -0.88 5.99
C MET A 76 -7.95 -1.96 5.38
N ASN A 77 -7.19 -2.70 6.19
CA ASN A 77 -6.40 -3.83 5.74
C ASN A 77 -7.27 -4.86 5.00
N ARG A 78 -8.43 -5.23 5.57
CA ARG A 78 -9.38 -6.17 4.95
C ARG A 78 -9.92 -5.65 3.62
N LEU A 79 -10.22 -4.35 3.51
CA LEU A 79 -10.63 -3.74 2.24
C LEU A 79 -9.50 -3.76 1.21
N LEU A 80 -8.27 -3.46 1.61
CA LEU A 80 -7.10 -3.47 0.74
C LEU A 80 -6.67 -4.88 0.31
N LYS A 81 -6.95 -5.91 1.10
CA LYS A 81 -6.78 -7.32 0.69
C LYS A 81 -7.63 -7.66 -0.54
N ASN A 82 -8.82 -7.10 -0.66
CA ASN A 82 -9.70 -7.34 -1.81
C ASN A 82 -9.10 -6.87 -3.15
N VAL A 83 -8.18 -5.92 -3.15
CA VAL A 83 -7.46 -5.49 -4.36
C VAL A 83 -6.69 -6.65 -5.00
N LEU A 84 -6.13 -7.56 -4.18
CA LEU A 84 -5.34 -8.70 -4.61
C LEU A 84 -6.16 -9.99 -4.75
N PHE A 85 -7.13 -10.21 -3.87
CA PHE A 85 -7.78 -11.52 -3.70
C PHE A 85 -9.23 -11.57 -4.20
N SER A 86 -9.92 -10.43 -4.31
CA SER A 86 -11.27 -10.41 -4.90
C SER A 86 -11.21 -10.55 -6.42
N SER A 87 -12.17 -11.27 -7.02
CA SER A 87 -12.28 -11.43 -8.48
C SER A 87 -12.43 -10.11 -9.23
N VAL A 88 -12.96 -9.08 -8.57
CA VAL A 88 -13.12 -7.71 -9.11
C VAL A 88 -11.98 -6.77 -8.70
N GLY A 89 -10.99 -7.25 -7.96
CA GLY A 89 -9.85 -6.46 -7.52
C GLY A 89 -8.94 -6.05 -8.67
N THR A 90 -8.40 -4.83 -8.64
CA THR A 90 -7.56 -4.27 -9.72
C THR A 90 -6.22 -5.01 -9.89
N ALA A 91 -5.80 -5.79 -8.90
CA ALA A 91 -4.63 -6.66 -8.93
C ALA A 91 -4.98 -8.14 -8.74
N SER A 92 -6.25 -8.52 -8.97
CA SER A 92 -6.77 -9.88 -8.79
C SER A 92 -5.93 -10.93 -9.53
N GLY A 93 -5.67 -12.05 -8.86
CA GLY A 93 -4.90 -13.18 -9.40
C GLY A 93 -3.42 -12.90 -9.65
N ARG A 94 -2.91 -11.75 -9.21
CA ARG A 94 -1.50 -11.37 -9.41
C ARG A 94 -0.61 -11.73 -8.23
N TYR A 95 -1.20 -12.10 -7.11
CA TYR A 95 -0.47 -12.47 -5.90
C TYR A 95 -0.92 -13.84 -5.34
N PRO A 96 -0.70 -14.93 -6.05
CA PRO A 96 -0.49 -16.20 -5.38
C PRO A 96 0.98 -16.27 -4.96
N ASN A 97 1.29 -16.30 -3.68
CA ASN A 97 2.64 -16.59 -3.21
C ASN A 97 2.76 -18.07 -2.81
N SER A 98 3.97 -18.58 -2.87
CA SER A 98 4.26 -20.00 -2.60
C SER A 98 4.04 -20.39 -1.13
N ASN A 99 4.09 -19.44 -0.20
CA ASN A 99 3.97 -19.67 1.24
C ASN A 99 2.63 -19.24 1.84
N GLY A 100 1.66 -18.80 1.02
CA GLY A 100 0.34 -18.39 1.46
C GLY A 100 0.31 -17.10 2.30
N MET A 101 1.40 -16.34 2.35
CA MET A 101 1.50 -15.11 3.14
C MET A 101 0.36 -14.15 2.84
N GLU A 102 -0.28 -13.61 3.86
CA GLU A 102 -1.28 -12.57 3.68
C GLU A 102 -0.68 -11.30 3.10
N ALA A 103 -1.45 -10.60 2.28
CA ALA A 103 -1.01 -9.34 1.69
C ALA A 103 -2.19 -8.39 1.49
N PHE A 104 -1.91 -7.11 1.49
CA PHE A 104 -2.81 -6.05 1.08
C PHE A 104 -2.11 -5.12 0.07
N GLY A 105 -2.86 -4.33 -0.66
CA GLY A 105 -2.25 -3.36 -1.56
C GLY A 105 -3.24 -2.48 -2.29
N LYS A 106 -2.69 -1.50 -3.00
CA LYS A 106 -3.46 -0.56 -3.83
C LYS A 106 -2.70 -0.24 -5.10
N THR A 107 -3.40 -0.26 -6.21
CA THR A 107 -2.91 0.21 -7.50
C THR A 107 -3.11 1.71 -7.64
N GLY A 108 -2.21 2.38 -8.35
CA GLY A 108 -2.35 3.76 -8.77
C GLY A 108 -2.07 3.89 -10.27
N THR A 109 -2.86 4.69 -10.95
CA THR A 109 -2.69 4.97 -12.38
C THR A 109 -3.07 6.42 -12.62
N ALA A 110 -2.11 7.24 -13.03
CA ALA A 110 -2.38 8.60 -13.45
C ALA A 110 -3.02 8.62 -14.85
N SER A 111 -3.64 9.75 -15.21
CA SER A 111 -4.16 9.96 -16.55
C SER A 111 -3.07 9.75 -17.61
N ASP A 112 -3.44 9.14 -18.72
CA ASP A 112 -2.54 8.85 -19.85
C ASP A 112 -1.37 7.92 -19.47
N GLU A 113 -1.54 7.07 -18.45
CA GLU A 113 -0.51 6.14 -17.92
C GLU A 113 0.87 6.81 -17.72
N LYS A 114 0.89 8.05 -17.24
CA LYS A 114 2.14 8.80 -16.97
C LYS A 114 2.86 8.31 -15.72
N ASP A 115 2.07 7.87 -14.73
CA ASP A 115 2.54 7.31 -13.47
C ASP A 115 1.76 6.05 -13.17
N LEU A 116 2.49 4.97 -12.97
CA LEU A 116 1.93 3.69 -12.56
C LEU A 116 2.49 3.30 -11.20
N TRP A 117 1.61 2.92 -10.30
CA TRP A 117 1.94 2.62 -8.92
C TRP A 117 1.36 1.30 -8.46
N PHE A 118 2.10 0.64 -7.61
CA PHE A 118 1.55 -0.33 -6.67
C PHE A 118 2.24 -0.14 -5.32
N VAL A 119 1.44 -0.03 -4.28
CA VAL A 119 1.91 -0.09 -2.90
C VAL A 119 1.20 -1.24 -2.21
N GLY A 120 1.94 -2.02 -1.44
CA GLY A 120 1.37 -3.14 -0.72
C GLY A 120 2.29 -3.65 0.37
N GLY A 121 1.73 -4.43 1.26
CA GLY A 121 2.44 -5.00 2.39
C GLY A 121 1.98 -6.41 2.72
N THR A 122 2.86 -7.07 3.45
CA THR A 122 2.62 -8.32 4.17
C THR A 122 2.78 -8.03 5.66
N PRO A 123 2.56 -9.01 6.55
CA PRO A 123 2.85 -8.81 7.97
C PRO A 123 4.32 -8.53 8.33
N TYR A 124 5.23 -8.54 7.36
CA TYR A 124 6.65 -8.29 7.57
C TYR A 124 7.15 -7.00 6.94
N TYR A 125 6.69 -6.68 5.72
CA TYR A 125 7.23 -5.59 4.93
C TYR A 125 6.14 -4.83 4.19
N VAL A 126 6.34 -3.53 4.03
CA VAL A 126 5.56 -2.68 3.12
C VAL A 126 6.50 -2.11 2.09
N THR A 127 6.14 -2.21 0.81
CA THR A 127 6.92 -1.64 -0.28
C THR A 127 6.02 -0.91 -1.27
N ALA A 128 6.59 0.09 -1.93
CA ALA A 128 5.95 0.79 -3.02
C ALA A 128 6.79 0.69 -4.29
N VAL A 129 6.13 0.46 -5.40
CA VAL A 129 6.74 0.43 -6.74
C VAL A 129 6.12 1.53 -7.57
N TRP A 130 6.96 2.38 -8.10
CA TRP A 130 6.60 3.39 -9.08
C TRP A 130 7.26 3.09 -10.42
N TRP A 131 6.51 3.32 -11.48
CA TRP A 131 7.00 3.24 -12.84
C TRP A 131 6.51 4.47 -13.61
N GLY A 132 7.42 5.28 -14.08
CA GLY A 132 7.15 6.52 -14.77
C GLY A 132 8.44 7.15 -15.28
N TYR A 133 8.33 8.33 -15.83
CA TYR A 133 9.44 9.20 -16.21
C TYR A 133 9.51 10.40 -15.27
N ASP A 134 10.70 10.93 -15.01
CA ASP A 134 10.89 12.13 -14.17
C ASP A 134 10.09 13.33 -14.67
N ALA A 135 9.98 13.49 -15.99
CA ALA A 135 9.02 14.39 -16.62
C ALA A 135 7.79 13.57 -17.04
N PRO A 136 6.55 14.01 -16.65
CA PRO A 136 5.34 13.26 -16.98
C PRO A 136 5.19 13.02 -18.48
N TYR A 137 5.24 11.77 -18.89
CA TYR A 137 5.13 11.34 -20.27
C TYR A 137 4.22 10.14 -20.40
N ASP A 138 3.39 10.08 -21.43
CA ASP A 138 2.55 8.95 -21.74
C ASP A 138 3.41 7.72 -22.10
N MET A 139 3.51 6.77 -21.19
CA MET A 139 4.32 5.57 -21.39
C MET A 139 3.79 4.65 -22.50
N THR A 140 2.53 4.80 -22.91
CA THR A 140 1.97 4.00 -24.00
C THR A 140 2.63 4.35 -25.33
N GLN A 141 3.15 5.57 -25.46
CA GLN A 141 3.84 6.05 -26.66
C GLN A 141 5.18 5.35 -26.90
N THR A 142 5.91 5.03 -25.82
CA THR A 142 7.24 4.40 -25.90
C THR A 142 7.21 2.90 -25.67
N LEU A 143 6.43 2.45 -24.69
CA LEU A 143 6.41 1.05 -24.27
C LEU A 143 5.25 0.25 -24.91
N GLY A 144 4.28 0.96 -25.49
CA GLY A 144 3.06 0.37 -26.01
C GLY A 144 2.05 0.00 -24.89
N LYS A 145 0.78 -0.11 -25.26
CA LYS A 145 -0.35 -0.33 -24.35
C LYS A 145 -0.28 -1.63 -23.54
N GLN A 146 0.56 -2.58 -23.91
CA GLN A 146 0.69 -3.86 -23.21
C GLN A 146 1.61 -3.75 -21.99
N GLN A 147 2.71 -2.99 -22.09
CA GLN A 147 3.71 -2.81 -21.04
C GLN A 147 3.35 -1.67 -20.08
N ALA A 148 2.83 -0.56 -20.62
CA ALA A 148 2.39 0.59 -19.81
C ALA A 148 1.10 0.28 -19.06
N LYS A 149 1.17 -0.62 -18.08
CA LYS A 149 0.02 -1.00 -17.25
C LYS A 149 0.43 -1.17 -15.79
N THR A 150 -0.43 -0.75 -14.90
CA THR A 150 -0.29 -0.92 -13.42
C THR A 150 0.03 -2.36 -13.02
N ARG A 151 -0.41 -3.35 -13.82
CA ARG A 151 -0.04 -4.76 -13.65
C ARG A 151 1.46 -4.97 -13.54
N THR A 152 2.28 -4.18 -14.24
CA THR A 152 3.75 -4.28 -14.22
C THR A 152 4.29 -3.95 -12.83
N CYS A 153 3.75 -2.88 -12.20
CA CYS A 153 4.13 -2.54 -10.80
C CYS A 153 3.73 -3.65 -9.82
N VAL A 154 2.56 -4.26 -10.00
CA VAL A 154 2.12 -5.40 -9.16
C VAL A 154 3.07 -6.60 -9.31
N MET A 155 3.49 -6.92 -10.54
CA MET A 155 4.41 -8.03 -10.80
C MET A 155 5.82 -7.78 -10.25
N ALA A 156 6.32 -6.55 -10.38
CA ALA A 156 7.60 -6.16 -9.80
C ALA A 156 7.56 -6.21 -8.26
N TRP A 157 6.49 -5.69 -7.66
CA TRP A 157 6.25 -5.78 -6.22
C TRP A 157 6.22 -7.23 -5.75
N LYS A 158 5.47 -8.09 -6.45
CA LYS A 158 5.39 -9.52 -6.13
C LYS A 158 6.77 -10.18 -6.16
N ALA A 159 7.53 -9.98 -7.25
CA ALA A 159 8.85 -10.58 -7.41
C ALA A 159 9.82 -10.16 -6.29
N LEU A 160 9.78 -8.88 -5.88
CA LEU A 160 10.55 -8.38 -4.76
C LEU A 160 10.12 -9.06 -3.45
N MET A 161 8.80 -9.06 -3.16
CA MET A 161 8.28 -9.61 -1.90
C MET A 161 8.53 -11.11 -1.77
N GLU A 162 8.45 -11.86 -2.85
CA GLU A 162 8.78 -13.29 -2.85
C GLU A 162 10.25 -13.56 -2.48
N GLN A 163 11.15 -12.68 -2.88
CA GLN A 163 12.57 -12.81 -2.55
C GLN A 163 12.88 -12.42 -1.10
N VAL A 164 12.42 -11.23 -0.68
CA VAL A 164 12.76 -10.70 0.65
C VAL A 164 12.12 -11.47 1.81
N GLN A 165 11.11 -12.27 1.54
CA GLN A 165 10.42 -13.07 2.57
C GLN A 165 10.44 -14.58 2.31
N ALA A 166 11.34 -15.04 1.42
CA ALA A 166 11.41 -16.45 1.03
C ALA A 166 11.59 -17.38 2.24
N ASP A 167 12.42 -16.98 3.20
CA ASP A 167 12.77 -17.78 4.39
C ASP A 167 11.94 -17.39 5.63
N LEU A 168 10.96 -16.49 5.49
CA LEU A 168 10.14 -16.06 6.62
C LEU A 168 8.95 -17.02 6.82
N PRO A 169 8.62 -17.37 8.09
CA PRO A 169 7.47 -18.21 8.38
C PRO A 169 6.17 -17.46 8.04
N TYR A 170 5.10 -18.24 7.82
CA TYR A 170 3.78 -17.66 7.65
C TYR A 170 3.40 -16.80 8.86
N LYS A 171 2.85 -15.62 8.57
CA LYS A 171 2.31 -14.70 9.57
C LYS A 171 1.01 -14.10 9.03
N ALA A 172 -0.02 -14.02 9.88
CA ALA A 172 -1.25 -13.32 9.57
C ALA A 172 -1.19 -11.86 10.06
N PHE A 173 -2.02 -10.99 9.50
CA PHE A 173 -2.21 -9.66 10.06
C PHE A 173 -2.93 -9.77 11.42
N PRO A 174 -2.61 -8.87 12.37
CA PRO A 174 -3.25 -8.87 13.68
C PRO A 174 -4.76 -8.64 13.55
N ALA A 175 -5.53 -9.36 14.34
CA ALA A 175 -6.95 -9.05 14.53
C ALA A 175 -7.09 -7.85 15.47
N ALA A 176 -8.20 -7.13 15.36
CA ALA A 176 -8.50 -6.03 16.27
C ALA A 176 -9.72 -6.37 17.12
N ASP A 177 -9.57 -6.21 18.42
CA ASP A 177 -10.67 -6.40 19.38
C ASP A 177 -11.80 -5.41 19.11
N GLY A 178 -13.04 -5.86 19.32
CA GLY A 178 -14.23 -5.02 19.09
C GLY A 178 -14.68 -4.91 17.63
N VAL A 179 -13.97 -5.53 16.68
CA VAL A 179 -14.43 -5.68 15.30
C VAL A 179 -15.15 -7.02 15.14
N VAL A 180 -16.35 -6.98 14.59
CA VAL A 180 -17.17 -8.18 14.35
C VAL A 180 -17.54 -8.29 12.87
N GLU A 181 -17.51 -9.51 12.36
CA GLU A 181 -17.97 -9.80 11.00
C GLU A 181 -19.50 -9.89 10.97
N ARG A 182 -20.11 -9.27 9.97
CA ARG A 182 -21.56 -9.30 9.74
C ARG A 182 -21.84 -9.41 8.25
N SER A 183 -22.86 -10.18 7.91
CA SER A 183 -23.40 -10.20 6.56
C SER A 183 -24.27 -8.96 6.31
N TYR A 184 -24.18 -8.41 5.13
CA TYR A 184 -25.00 -7.29 4.69
C TYR A 184 -25.75 -7.62 3.40
N CYS A 185 -26.87 -6.97 3.20
CA CYS A 185 -27.66 -7.08 1.98
C CYS A 185 -26.99 -6.26 0.87
N THR A 186 -26.63 -6.90 -0.25
CA THR A 186 -25.96 -6.23 -1.37
C THR A 186 -26.82 -5.20 -2.10
N GLN A 187 -28.16 -5.29 -1.97
CA GLN A 187 -29.07 -4.32 -2.56
C GLN A 187 -29.27 -3.08 -1.71
N SER A 188 -29.44 -3.25 -0.39
CA SER A 188 -29.73 -2.14 0.53
C SER A 188 -28.52 -1.59 1.28
N GLY A 189 -27.42 -2.33 1.34
CA GLY A 189 -26.25 -2.01 2.17
C GLY A 189 -26.48 -2.17 3.68
N LEU A 190 -27.66 -2.59 4.11
CA LEU A 190 -28.00 -2.81 5.53
C LEU A 190 -27.59 -4.20 5.98
N LEU A 191 -27.60 -4.44 7.31
CA LEU A 191 -27.37 -5.79 7.85
C LEU A 191 -28.35 -6.78 7.22
N ALA A 192 -27.84 -7.95 6.84
CA ALA A 192 -28.65 -9.00 6.24
C ALA A 192 -29.71 -9.48 7.24
N SER A 193 -30.93 -9.61 6.76
CA SER A 193 -32.06 -10.23 7.46
C SER A 193 -32.50 -11.47 6.70
N GLY A 194 -33.37 -12.30 7.31
CA GLY A 194 -33.90 -13.51 6.66
C GLY A 194 -34.71 -13.24 5.37
N SER A 195 -35.00 -11.99 5.06
CA SER A 195 -35.70 -11.54 3.84
C SER A 195 -34.76 -10.96 2.76
N CYS A 196 -33.44 -10.98 2.97
CA CYS A 196 -32.51 -10.54 1.93
C CYS A 196 -32.52 -11.53 0.76
N PRO A 197 -32.62 -11.05 -0.50
CA PRO A 197 -32.42 -11.90 -1.67
C PRO A 197 -31.04 -12.54 -1.64
N SER A 198 -30.95 -13.82 -1.94
CA SER A 198 -29.72 -14.60 -2.07
C SER A 198 -28.93 -14.18 -3.31
#